data_356d09eff03769c0a36809bce6d8c7a1
#
_entry.id   356d09eff03769c0a36809bce6d8c7a1
#
_cell.length_a   1.000
_cell.length_b   1.000
_cell.length_c   1.000
_cell.angle_alpha   90.00
_cell.angle_beta   90.00
_cell.angle_gamma   90.00
#
_symmetry.space_group_name_H-M   'P 1'
#
loop_
_entity.id
_entity.type
_entity.pdbx_description
1 polymer ?
#
loop_
_entity_poly.entity_id
_entity_poly.type
_entity_poly.pdbx_seq_one_letter_code
_entity_poly.pdbx_strand_id
1 'polypeptide(L)'
;AQRVDELENVNIRTTTCPFPPKTVLADPERKHFIYNDYHMSAASRKLHDKDLCNYVPLTYHEGPSFYERDYVAADVALIKVAPMDKHGFFNLGTALSLTPLFCDTAKTVIVEVNENVPICLGGCRESIHISEVDYIVEGDNQPMIQLPELPIADTDKKIAAIVLEEIEDGACLQLGIGAMPNAVGAMIAQSDLKDLGVHTEMLVDSFVDMYEAGRITGRRKQLDKCKMAYTFAMGTNKLYNFLDGNPACAIY
;
A
#
# COMPACT_ATOMS: atom_id res chain seq x y z
N ALA A 1 2.55 -3.49 23.13
CA ALA A 1 1.79 -2.71 24.11
C ALA A 1 1.66 -3.42 25.46
N GLN A 2 1.32 -4.72 25.49
CA GLN A 2 1.13 -5.46 26.76
C GLN A 2 2.43 -5.64 27.59
N ARG A 3 3.58 -5.58 26.95
CA ARG A 3 4.92 -5.75 27.55
C ARG A 3 5.73 -4.46 27.47
N VAL A 4 5.09 -3.30 27.57
CA VAL A 4 5.72 -1.98 27.40
C VAL A 4 6.88 -1.79 28.38
N ASP A 5 6.72 -2.19 29.64
CA ASP A 5 7.71 -2.02 30.70
C ASP A 5 8.98 -2.89 30.55
N GLU A 6 8.96 -3.83 29.60
CA GLU A 6 10.09 -4.71 29.30
C GLU A 6 10.97 -4.20 28.15
N LEU A 7 10.57 -3.10 27.49
CA LEU A 7 11.21 -2.55 26.31
C LEU A 7 11.72 -1.14 26.56
N GLU A 8 12.88 -0.81 26.01
CA GLU A 8 13.48 0.52 26.12
C GLU A 8 14.01 0.97 24.75
N ASN A 9 13.87 2.27 24.46
CA ASN A 9 14.43 2.91 23.28
C ASN A 9 14.02 2.26 21.93
N VAL A 10 12.81 1.73 21.83
CA VAL A 10 12.34 1.11 20.59
C VAL A 10 11.86 2.17 19.61
N ASN A 11 12.56 2.32 18.51
CA ASN A 11 12.15 3.16 17.39
C ASN A 11 11.19 2.40 16.49
N ILE A 12 9.95 2.89 16.37
CA ILE A 12 8.94 2.35 15.45
C ILE A 12 8.88 3.28 14.24
N ARG A 13 8.97 2.70 13.05
CA ARG A 13 8.86 3.42 11.78
C ARG A 13 7.80 2.80 10.92
N THR A 14 6.96 3.64 10.35
CA THR A 14 5.94 3.23 9.37
C THR A 14 6.04 4.11 8.13
N THR A 15 5.63 3.57 7.00
CA THR A 15 5.53 4.34 5.75
C THR A 15 4.19 5.06 5.65
N THR A 16 3.14 4.45 6.17
CA THR A 16 1.79 5.01 6.33
C THR A 16 1.05 4.13 7.32
N CYS A 17 0.57 4.71 8.40
CA CYS A 17 -0.23 3.98 9.38
C CYS A 17 -1.63 4.60 9.49
N PRO A 18 -2.70 3.93 9.01
CA PRO A 18 -4.05 4.50 8.99
C PRO A 18 -4.70 4.59 10.38
N PHE A 19 -4.13 3.91 11.39
CA PHE A 19 -4.62 3.97 12.78
C PHE A 19 -3.50 4.28 13.76
N PRO A 20 -3.83 4.77 14.97
CA PRO A 20 -2.85 4.93 16.02
C PRO A 20 -2.24 3.57 16.40
N PRO A 21 -0.91 3.38 16.35
CA PRO A 21 -0.29 2.16 16.84
C PRO A 21 -0.60 1.93 18.31
N LYS A 22 -1.00 0.72 18.67
CA LYS A 22 -1.31 0.35 20.07
C LYS A 22 -0.11 0.54 21.01
N THR A 23 1.10 0.43 20.49
CA THR A 23 2.35 0.69 21.22
C THR A 23 2.44 2.14 21.64
N VAL A 24 2.16 3.09 20.74
CA VAL A 24 2.18 4.54 21.03
C VAL A 24 1.11 4.89 22.08
N LEU A 25 -0.09 4.31 21.96
CA LEU A 25 -1.16 4.56 22.91
C LEU A 25 -0.87 3.99 24.32
N ALA A 26 -0.04 2.94 24.41
CA ALA A 26 0.35 2.33 25.67
C ALA A 26 1.51 3.08 26.36
N ASP A 27 2.18 4.00 25.69
CA ASP A 27 3.32 4.76 26.20
C ASP A 27 3.16 6.27 25.92
N PRO A 28 2.17 6.93 26.52
CA PRO A 28 1.88 8.35 26.27
C PRO A 28 3.01 9.29 26.75
N GLU A 29 3.90 8.83 27.60
CA GLU A 29 5.05 9.60 28.08
C GLU A 29 6.31 9.35 27.25
N ARG A 30 6.24 8.52 26.21
CA ARG A 30 7.35 8.18 25.29
C ARG A 30 8.61 7.67 26.01
N LYS A 31 8.44 6.88 27.05
CA LYS A 31 9.53 6.30 27.81
C LYS A 31 10.16 5.08 27.14
N HIS A 32 9.35 4.37 26.35
CA HIS A 32 9.71 3.07 25.77
C HIS A 32 9.76 3.11 24.25
N PHE A 33 8.82 3.85 23.60
CA PHE A 33 8.64 3.88 22.15
C PHE A 33 8.83 5.28 21.58
N ILE A 34 9.58 5.35 20.48
CA ILE A 34 9.69 6.54 19.63
C ILE A 34 9.05 6.22 18.29
N TYR A 35 7.92 6.86 18.00
CA TYR A 35 7.19 6.63 16.76
C TYR A 35 7.54 7.68 15.71
N ASN A 36 7.88 7.21 14.51
CA ASN A 36 8.26 8.03 13.38
C ASN A 36 7.43 7.63 12.15
N ASP A 37 6.86 8.61 11.46
CA ASP A 37 6.09 8.41 10.24
C ASP A 37 6.50 9.45 9.20
N TYR A 38 6.69 9.05 7.95
CA TYR A 38 7.06 9.99 6.90
C TYR A 38 5.89 10.35 5.97
N HIS A 39 4.88 9.49 5.86
CA HIS A 39 3.64 9.79 5.14
C HIS A 39 2.46 9.78 6.12
N MET A 40 2.29 10.91 6.80
CA MET A 40 1.37 11.03 7.92
C MET A 40 -0.10 10.92 7.49
N SER A 41 -0.76 9.89 7.98
CA SER A 41 -2.22 9.74 7.93
C SER A 41 -2.94 10.75 8.84
N ALA A 42 -4.25 10.80 8.78
CA ALA A 42 -5.04 11.58 9.73
C ALA A 42 -4.83 11.11 11.19
N ALA A 43 -4.51 9.84 11.41
CA ALA A 43 -4.21 9.29 12.73
C ALA A 43 -2.83 9.75 13.23
N SER A 44 -1.79 9.63 12.42
CA SER A 44 -0.43 10.05 12.80
C SER A 44 -0.31 11.57 12.97
N ARG A 45 -1.07 12.38 12.21
CA ARG A 45 -1.15 13.84 12.45
C ARG A 45 -1.71 14.17 13.83
N LYS A 46 -2.79 13.48 14.25
CA LYS A 46 -3.36 13.65 15.60
C LYS A 46 -2.41 13.21 16.71
N LEU A 47 -1.55 12.23 16.45
CA LEU A 47 -0.50 11.84 17.38
C LEU A 47 0.62 12.88 17.40
N HIS A 48 1.00 13.41 16.24
CA HIS A 48 2.00 14.48 16.12
C HIS A 48 1.58 15.73 16.87
N ASP A 49 0.31 16.16 16.76
CA ASP A 49 -0.25 17.31 17.52
C ASP A 49 -0.19 17.12 19.03
N LYS A 50 0.05 15.89 19.50
CA LYS A 50 0.22 15.52 20.93
C LYS A 50 1.67 15.14 21.28
N ASP A 51 2.61 15.45 20.43
CA ASP A 51 4.01 15.06 20.57
C ASP A 51 4.27 13.54 20.65
N LEU A 52 3.35 12.73 20.14
CA LEU A 52 3.44 11.25 20.17
C LEU A 52 3.95 10.62 18.86
N CYS A 53 4.19 11.43 17.84
CA CYS A 53 4.72 11.00 16.55
C CYS A 53 5.68 12.03 16.00
N ASN A 54 6.85 11.60 15.56
CA ASN A 54 7.77 12.46 14.84
C ASN A 54 7.46 12.40 13.34
N TYR A 55 7.50 13.53 12.66
CA TYR A 55 7.46 13.60 11.21
C TYR A 55 8.87 13.47 10.63
N VAL A 56 9.06 12.55 9.70
CA VAL A 56 10.33 12.39 8.97
C VAL A 56 10.11 12.89 7.55
N PRO A 57 10.56 14.10 7.19
CA PRO A 57 10.40 14.62 5.84
C PRO A 57 11.23 13.80 4.84
N LEU A 58 10.55 13.07 3.98
CA LEU A 58 11.15 12.20 2.98
C LEU A 58 10.24 12.14 1.76
N THR A 59 10.80 12.28 0.57
CA THR A 59 10.07 11.97 -0.67
C THR A 59 10.09 10.47 -0.91
N TYR A 60 9.00 9.93 -1.47
CA TYR A 60 8.81 8.48 -1.58
C TYR A 60 9.96 7.76 -2.32
N HIS A 61 10.42 8.34 -3.44
CA HIS A 61 11.50 7.76 -4.26
C HIS A 61 12.87 7.78 -3.56
N GLU A 62 13.07 8.60 -2.53
CA GLU A 62 14.30 8.62 -1.73
C GLU A 62 14.30 7.55 -0.62
N GLY A 63 13.15 6.88 -0.39
CA GLY A 63 12.99 5.85 0.63
C GLY A 63 14.09 4.79 0.60
N PRO A 64 14.39 4.16 -0.54
CA PRO A 64 15.44 3.14 -0.61
C PRO A 64 16.79 3.65 -0.11
N SER A 65 17.29 4.73 -0.67
CA SER A 65 18.60 5.31 -0.29
C SER A 65 18.64 5.85 1.15
N PHE A 66 17.48 6.20 1.73
CA PHE A 66 17.38 6.61 3.12
C PHE A 66 17.48 5.40 4.06
N TYR A 67 16.72 4.35 3.79
CA TYR A 67 16.65 3.18 4.67
C TYR A 67 17.85 2.21 4.53
N GLU A 68 18.62 2.32 3.45
CA GLU A 68 19.89 1.57 3.28
C GLU A 68 21.03 2.10 4.15
N ARG A 69 20.88 3.27 4.77
CA ARG A 69 21.92 3.83 5.64
C ARG A 69 21.96 3.10 6.98
N ASP A 70 23.13 2.71 7.43
CA ASP A 70 23.34 1.91 8.65
C ASP A 70 22.60 2.45 9.87
N TYR A 71 22.59 3.78 10.06
CA TYR A 71 21.98 4.41 11.23
C TYR A 71 20.45 4.53 11.17
N VAL A 72 19.82 4.20 10.05
CA VAL A 72 18.36 4.16 9.88
C VAL A 72 17.84 2.80 9.48
N ALA A 73 18.72 1.85 9.15
CA ALA A 73 18.35 0.47 8.87
C ALA A 73 17.53 -0.12 10.03
N ALA A 74 16.53 -0.93 9.71
CA ALA A 74 15.70 -1.56 10.71
C ALA A 74 16.43 -2.77 11.33
N ASP A 75 16.40 -2.89 12.65
CA ASP A 75 16.84 -4.14 13.31
C ASP A 75 15.82 -5.25 13.09
N VAL A 76 14.53 -4.90 13.07
CA VAL A 76 13.42 -5.84 12.91
C VAL A 76 12.47 -5.35 11.83
N ALA A 77 12.21 -6.17 10.83
CA ALA A 77 11.11 -5.99 9.87
C ALA A 77 9.89 -6.80 10.36
N LEU A 78 8.74 -6.13 10.50
CA LEU A 78 7.48 -6.77 10.87
C LEU A 78 6.51 -6.62 9.71
N ILE A 79 6.22 -7.72 9.01
CA ILE A 79 5.52 -7.72 7.73
C ILE A 79 4.26 -8.58 7.82
N LYS A 80 3.13 -8.03 7.37
CA LYS A 80 1.91 -8.83 7.20
C LYS A 80 1.91 -9.49 5.83
N VAL A 81 1.61 -10.79 5.78
CA VAL A 81 1.72 -11.63 4.58
C VAL A 81 0.50 -12.52 4.40
N ALA A 82 0.26 -12.98 3.18
CA ALA A 82 -0.68 -14.07 2.91
C ALA A 82 -0.15 -15.41 3.46
N PRO A 83 -1.01 -16.43 3.62
CA PRO A 83 -0.57 -17.77 3.98
C PRO A 83 0.52 -18.31 3.06
N MET A 84 1.43 -19.11 3.63
CA MET A 84 2.52 -19.73 2.88
C MET A 84 1.97 -20.67 1.79
N ASP A 85 2.52 -20.57 0.60
CA ASP A 85 2.19 -21.47 -0.49
C ASP A 85 2.90 -22.85 -0.36
N LYS A 86 2.55 -23.78 -1.25
CA LYS A 86 3.15 -25.13 -1.27
C LYS A 86 4.65 -25.17 -1.59
N HIS A 87 5.22 -24.07 -2.03
CA HIS A 87 6.63 -23.92 -2.39
C HIS A 87 7.43 -23.21 -1.30
N GLY A 88 6.80 -22.81 -0.20
CA GLY A 88 7.43 -22.14 0.93
C GLY A 88 7.50 -20.63 0.81
N PHE A 89 6.68 -20.01 -0.03
CA PHE A 89 6.65 -18.56 -0.21
C PHE A 89 5.45 -17.92 0.49
N PHE A 90 5.70 -16.77 1.11
CA PHE A 90 4.68 -15.86 1.63
C PHE A 90 4.54 -14.68 0.67
N ASN A 91 3.34 -14.45 0.14
CA ASN A 91 3.08 -13.26 -0.68
C ASN A 91 2.95 -12.02 0.21
N LEU A 92 3.62 -10.93 -0.18
CA LEU A 92 3.65 -9.68 0.57
C LEU A 92 2.37 -8.85 0.44
N GLY A 93 1.38 -9.36 -0.30
CA GLY A 93 0.05 -8.78 -0.44
C GLY A 93 0.07 -7.42 -1.15
N THR A 94 -0.74 -6.50 -0.62
CA THR A 94 -1.05 -5.23 -1.27
C THR A 94 0.00 -4.12 -1.09
N ALA A 95 1.08 -4.36 -0.36
CA ALA A 95 2.07 -3.33 -0.03
C ALA A 95 3.50 -3.83 -0.30
N LEU A 96 3.88 -3.90 -1.56
CA LEU A 96 5.23 -4.29 -1.95
C LEU A 96 6.21 -3.15 -1.69
N SER A 97 6.22 -2.12 -2.51
CA SER A 97 6.94 -0.88 -2.24
C SER A 97 8.34 -1.08 -1.63
N LEU A 98 8.54 -0.58 -0.40
CA LEU A 98 9.78 -0.70 0.37
C LEU A 98 9.89 -2.01 1.17
N THR A 99 8.88 -2.86 1.16
CA THR A 99 8.83 -4.08 1.97
C THR A 99 9.99 -5.04 1.69
N PRO A 100 10.37 -5.31 0.42
CA PRO A 100 11.53 -6.14 0.13
C PRO A 100 12.83 -5.57 0.71
N LEU A 101 13.03 -4.25 0.63
CA LEU A 101 14.19 -3.59 1.20
C LEU A 101 14.27 -3.80 2.72
N PHE A 102 13.14 -3.69 3.43
CA PHE A 102 13.13 -3.95 4.87
C PHE A 102 13.45 -5.42 5.19
N CYS A 103 12.97 -6.36 4.38
CA CYS A 103 13.32 -7.77 4.53
C CYS A 103 14.82 -8.02 4.29
N ASP A 104 15.40 -7.34 3.28
CA ASP A 104 16.81 -7.54 2.91
C ASP A 104 17.79 -6.92 3.90
N THR A 105 17.40 -5.82 4.54
CA THR A 105 18.31 -5.03 5.40
C THR A 105 18.12 -5.28 6.90
N ALA A 106 16.99 -5.80 7.33
CA ALA A 106 16.74 -6.09 8.73
C ALA A 106 17.57 -7.28 9.23
N LYS A 107 17.97 -7.23 10.52
CA LYS A 107 18.65 -8.34 11.18
C LYS A 107 17.69 -9.48 11.53
N THR A 108 16.41 -9.16 11.66
CA THR A 108 15.34 -10.11 12.00
C THR A 108 14.11 -9.81 11.18
N VAL A 109 13.60 -10.80 10.50
CA VAL A 109 12.36 -10.71 9.70
C VAL A 109 11.26 -11.52 10.40
N ILE A 110 10.19 -10.84 10.75
CA ILE A 110 9.00 -11.44 11.37
C ILE A 110 7.83 -11.27 10.43
N VAL A 111 7.17 -12.35 10.05
CA VAL A 111 5.95 -12.31 9.25
C VAL A 111 4.73 -12.61 10.11
N GLU A 112 3.69 -11.77 9.99
CA GLU A 112 2.35 -12.02 10.53
C GLU A 112 1.47 -12.56 9.41
N VAL A 113 1.09 -13.82 9.50
CA VAL A 113 0.23 -14.48 8.51
C VAL A 113 -1.22 -14.06 8.72
N ASN A 114 -1.89 -13.65 7.64
CA ASN A 114 -3.30 -13.30 7.65
C ASN A 114 -3.99 -13.81 6.37
N GLU A 115 -5.02 -14.64 6.53
CA GLU A 115 -5.78 -15.27 5.44
C GLU A 115 -6.55 -14.27 4.55
N ASN A 116 -6.77 -13.05 5.05
CA ASN A 116 -7.46 -11.99 4.29
C ASN A 116 -6.51 -11.17 3.39
N VAL A 117 -5.22 -11.43 3.42
CA VAL A 117 -4.25 -10.78 2.53
C VAL A 117 -4.35 -11.42 1.14
N PRO A 118 -4.70 -10.66 0.09
CA PRO A 118 -4.80 -11.22 -1.26
C PRO A 118 -3.42 -11.59 -1.81
N ILE A 119 -3.37 -12.60 -2.66
CA ILE A 119 -2.18 -12.97 -3.41
C ILE A 119 -2.00 -11.98 -4.56
N CYS A 120 -1.12 -11.00 -4.39
CA CYS A 120 -0.83 -10.01 -5.41
C CYS A 120 0.30 -10.51 -6.30
N LEU A 121 0.00 -10.73 -7.59
CA LEU A 121 1.00 -11.14 -8.56
C LEU A 121 1.86 -9.95 -8.96
N GLY A 122 3.15 -10.17 -9.15
CA GLY A 122 4.08 -9.08 -9.38
C GLY A 122 5.13 -9.37 -10.45
N GLY A 123 6.01 -8.40 -10.61
CA GLY A 123 7.14 -8.47 -11.53
C GLY A 123 8.46 -8.69 -10.82
N CYS A 124 8.54 -8.43 -9.49
CA CYS A 124 9.80 -8.50 -8.75
C CYS A 124 9.54 -8.60 -7.25
N ARG A 125 9.92 -9.74 -6.64
CA ARG A 125 9.96 -9.94 -5.18
C ARG A 125 8.63 -9.68 -4.44
N GLU A 126 7.52 -9.99 -5.07
CA GLU A 126 6.18 -9.93 -4.43
C GLU A 126 5.98 -11.01 -3.36
N SER A 127 6.96 -11.89 -3.19
CA SER A 127 6.92 -12.96 -2.20
C SER A 127 8.30 -13.14 -1.54
N ILE A 128 8.30 -13.61 -0.29
CA ILE A 128 9.50 -13.96 0.49
C ILE A 128 9.48 -15.46 0.79
N HIS A 129 10.61 -16.14 0.63
CA HIS A 129 10.73 -17.55 0.95
C HIS A 129 10.93 -17.76 2.45
N ILE A 130 10.43 -18.86 3.00
CA ILE A 130 10.53 -19.20 4.42
C ILE A 130 11.97 -19.21 4.95
N SER A 131 12.97 -19.49 4.12
CA SER A 131 14.38 -19.42 4.50
C SER A 131 14.92 -18.02 4.77
N GLU A 132 14.16 -16.99 4.41
CA GLU A 132 14.50 -15.58 4.63
C GLU A 132 13.73 -15.00 5.85
N VAL A 133 12.95 -15.85 6.55
CA VAL A 133 12.07 -15.45 7.66
C VAL A 133 12.57 -16.07 8.96
N ASP A 134 12.80 -15.26 9.99
CA ASP A 134 13.24 -15.74 11.30
C ASP A 134 12.08 -16.20 12.18
N TYR A 135 10.94 -15.51 12.11
CA TYR A 135 9.77 -15.84 12.93
C TYR A 135 8.48 -15.72 12.12
N ILE A 136 7.60 -16.70 12.32
CA ILE A 136 6.26 -16.73 11.76
C ILE A 136 5.27 -16.60 12.91
N VAL A 137 4.35 -15.63 12.80
CA VAL A 137 3.27 -15.42 13.76
C VAL A 137 1.95 -15.60 13.03
N GLU A 138 1.10 -16.48 13.55
CA GLU A 138 -0.28 -16.56 13.08
C GLU A 138 -1.06 -15.36 13.62
N GLY A 139 -1.58 -14.53 12.72
CA GLY A 139 -2.40 -13.38 13.06
C GLY A 139 -3.81 -13.80 13.49
N ASP A 140 -4.58 -12.83 13.96
CA ASP A 140 -6.00 -12.98 14.29
C ASP A 140 -6.92 -12.85 13.07
N ASN A 141 -6.37 -12.90 11.87
CA ASN A 141 -7.09 -12.80 10.59
C ASN A 141 -8.04 -11.59 10.50
N GLN A 142 -7.59 -10.43 11.00
CA GLN A 142 -8.37 -9.20 10.84
C GLN A 142 -8.62 -8.90 9.36
N PRO A 143 -9.81 -8.41 9.00
CA PRO A 143 -10.11 -7.98 7.64
C PRO A 143 -9.10 -6.94 7.15
N MET A 144 -8.87 -6.90 5.84
CA MET A 144 -8.10 -5.83 5.22
C MET A 144 -8.78 -4.48 5.47
N ILE A 145 -7.96 -3.45 5.63
CA ILE A 145 -8.43 -2.07 5.83
C ILE A 145 -9.20 -1.63 4.60
N GLN A 146 -10.38 -1.06 4.79
CA GLN A 146 -11.16 -0.49 3.71
C GLN A 146 -11.16 1.03 3.77
N LEU A 147 -10.99 1.67 2.61
CA LEU A 147 -11.16 3.11 2.49
C LEU A 147 -12.65 3.46 2.56
N PRO A 148 -13.01 4.54 3.27
CA PRO A 148 -14.37 5.02 3.28
C PRO A 148 -14.74 5.61 1.90
N GLU A 149 -15.99 5.43 1.49
CA GLU A 149 -16.53 6.18 0.36
C GLU A 149 -16.62 7.67 0.72
N LEU A 150 -16.08 8.50 -0.16
CA LEU A 150 -16.15 9.94 -0.01
C LEU A 150 -17.21 10.51 -0.95
N PRO A 151 -18.10 11.41 -0.47
CA PRO A 151 -19.08 12.04 -1.35
C PRO A 151 -18.40 12.91 -2.41
N ILE A 152 -18.80 12.73 -3.66
CA ILE A 152 -18.30 13.50 -4.81
C ILE A 152 -19.10 14.80 -4.90
N ALA A 153 -18.43 15.92 -4.72
CA ALA A 153 -19.03 17.25 -4.87
C ALA A 153 -19.20 17.64 -6.34
N ASP A 154 -20.04 18.65 -6.60
CA ASP A 154 -20.22 19.16 -7.99
C ASP A 154 -18.96 19.79 -8.56
N THR A 155 -18.09 20.34 -7.71
CA THR A 155 -16.76 20.81 -8.11
C THR A 155 -15.87 19.68 -8.60
N ASP A 156 -15.91 18.52 -7.92
CA ASP A 156 -15.13 17.33 -8.33
C ASP A 156 -15.58 16.82 -9.70
N LYS A 157 -16.91 16.80 -9.93
CA LYS A 157 -17.48 16.41 -11.24
C LYS A 157 -17.06 17.35 -12.36
N LYS A 158 -17.04 18.67 -12.11
CA LYS A 158 -16.61 19.66 -13.11
C LYS A 158 -15.12 19.51 -13.44
N ILE A 159 -14.27 19.30 -12.44
CA ILE A 159 -12.85 19.05 -12.65
C ILE A 159 -12.66 17.73 -13.42
N ALA A 160 -13.36 16.68 -13.02
CA ALA A 160 -13.29 15.39 -13.69
C ALA A 160 -13.71 15.46 -15.17
N ALA A 161 -14.71 16.28 -15.51
CA ALA A 161 -15.12 16.49 -16.89
C ALA A 161 -14.02 17.15 -17.73
N ILE A 162 -13.34 18.16 -17.19
CA ILE A 162 -12.21 18.82 -17.87
C ILE A 162 -11.04 17.83 -18.06
N VAL A 163 -10.71 17.03 -17.02
CA VAL A 163 -9.65 16.03 -17.09
C VAL A 163 -9.98 14.97 -18.15
N LEU A 164 -11.25 14.55 -18.25
CA LEU A 164 -11.68 13.53 -19.22
C LEU A 164 -11.44 13.98 -20.67
N GLU A 165 -11.59 15.27 -20.98
CA GLU A 165 -11.37 15.83 -22.32
C GLU A 165 -9.90 15.73 -22.77
N GLU A 166 -8.96 15.65 -21.83
CA GLU A 166 -7.51 15.55 -22.09
C GLU A 166 -7.02 14.08 -22.22
N ILE A 167 -7.89 13.09 -21.99
CA ILE A 167 -7.51 11.69 -22.03
C ILE A 167 -7.80 11.10 -23.40
N GLU A 168 -6.76 10.58 -24.06
CA GLU A 168 -6.88 9.93 -25.37
C GLU A 168 -6.94 8.39 -25.22
N ASP A 169 -7.46 7.74 -26.25
CA ASP A 169 -7.43 6.27 -26.37
C ASP A 169 -6.01 5.71 -26.25
N GLY A 170 -5.80 4.78 -25.34
CA GLY A 170 -4.50 4.16 -25.07
C GLY A 170 -3.63 4.94 -24.09
N ALA A 171 -4.11 6.05 -23.51
CA ALA A 171 -3.40 6.74 -22.45
C ALA A 171 -3.08 5.80 -21.28
N CYS A 172 -1.93 6.00 -20.65
CA CYS A 172 -1.53 5.26 -19.46
C CYS A 172 -1.76 6.12 -18.22
N LEU A 173 -2.57 5.64 -17.29
CA LEU A 173 -3.15 6.43 -16.20
C LEU A 173 -2.51 6.13 -14.86
N GLN A 174 -2.46 7.17 -14.02
CA GLN A 174 -2.30 7.10 -12.59
C GLN A 174 -3.45 7.84 -11.91
N LEU A 175 -4.06 7.25 -10.91
CA LEU A 175 -5.08 7.87 -10.06
C LEU A 175 -4.71 7.68 -8.59
N GLY A 176 -4.95 8.70 -7.78
CA GLY A 176 -4.84 8.62 -6.33
C GLY A 176 -6.18 8.27 -5.66
N ILE A 177 -6.22 8.43 -4.35
CA ILE A 177 -7.43 8.31 -3.52
C ILE A 177 -8.08 9.69 -3.29
N GLY A 178 -9.38 9.70 -3.05
CA GLY A 178 -10.13 10.91 -2.73
C GLY A 178 -11.32 11.14 -3.64
N ALA A 179 -12.16 12.11 -3.30
CA ALA A 179 -13.40 12.40 -4.02
C ALA A 179 -13.16 12.77 -5.50
N MET A 180 -12.17 13.61 -5.76
CA MET A 180 -11.86 14.05 -7.14
C MET A 180 -11.29 12.93 -8.02
N PRO A 181 -10.25 12.15 -7.61
CA PRO A 181 -9.81 10.98 -8.37
C PRO A 181 -10.90 9.93 -8.60
N ASN A 182 -11.76 9.71 -7.61
CA ASN A 182 -12.91 8.80 -7.75
C ASN A 182 -13.90 9.31 -8.78
N ALA A 183 -14.16 10.63 -8.84
CA ALA A 183 -15.00 11.24 -9.86
C ALA A 183 -14.43 11.07 -11.28
N VAL A 184 -13.11 11.28 -11.44
CA VAL A 184 -12.41 11.04 -12.71
C VAL A 184 -12.54 9.57 -13.14
N GLY A 185 -12.25 8.64 -12.25
CA GLY A 185 -12.35 7.20 -12.53
C GLY A 185 -13.76 6.75 -12.92
N ALA A 186 -14.78 7.25 -12.21
CA ALA A 186 -16.18 6.95 -12.53
C ALA A 186 -16.60 7.49 -13.91
N MET A 187 -16.15 8.69 -14.28
CA MET A 187 -16.43 9.25 -15.60
C MET A 187 -15.70 8.49 -16.71
N ILE A 188 -14.45 8.08 -16.49
CA ILE A 188 -13.71 7.25 -17.45
C ILE A 188 -14.43 5.90 -17.65
N ALA A 189 -14.88 5.26 -16.60
CA ALA A 189 -15.60 3.99 -16.68
C ALA A 189 -16.89 4.10 -17.54
N GLN A 190 -17.55 5.27 -17.51
CA GLN A 190 -18.76 5.56 -18.29
C GLN A 190 -18.48 6.14 -19.69
N SER A 191 -17.24 6.50 -20.02
CA SER A 191 -16.86 7.08 -21.30
C SER A 191 -16.73 6.02 -22.40
N ASP A 192 -16.47 6.48 -23.64
CA ASP A 192 -16.16 5.63 -24.78
C ASP A 192 -14.65 5.39 -24.99
N LEU A 193 -13.81 5.82 -24.06
CA LEU A 193 -12.36 5.64 -24.10
C LEU A 193 -11.97 4.16 -24.19
N LYS A 194 -10.91 3.88 -24.93
CA LYS A 194 -10.47 2.51 -25.25
C LYS A 194 -8.98 2.32 -25.01
N ASP A 195 -8.64 1.06 -24.73
CA ASP A 195 -7.26 0.58 -24.64
C ASP A 195 -6.38 1.31 -23.62
N LEU A 196 -6.99 1.88 -22.57
CA LEU A 196 -6.26 2.54 -21.51
C LEU A 196 -5.30 1.57 -20.82
N GLY A 197 -4.16 2.10 -20.38
CA GLY A 197 -3.17 1.41 -19.57
C GLY A 197 -3.19 1.95 -18.14
N VAL A 198 -2.59 1.19 -17.22
CA VAL A 198 -2.38 1.60 -15.83
C VAL A 198 -0.92 1.43 -15.47
N HIS A 199 -0.33 2.51 -14.94
CA HIS A 199 0.97 2.54 -14.30
C HIS A 199 0.86 3.58 -13.19
N THR A 200 0.62 3.11 -11.99
CA THR A 200 0.22 3.97 -10.87
C THR A 200 1.01 3.64 -9.62
N GLU A 201 1.19 4.61 -8.74
CA GLU A 201 1.72 4.35 -7.41
C GLU A 201 0.75 3.47 -6.63
N MET A 202 -0.51 3.89 -6.53
CA MET A 202 -1.55 3.19 -5.80
C MET A 202 -2.62 2.65 -6.75
N LEU A 203 -2.95 1.35 -6.65
CA LEU A 203 -4.12 0.79 -7.32
C LEU A 203 -5.35 0.97 -6.41
N VAL A 204 -6.45 1.44 -6.98
CA VAL A 204 -7.69 1.80 -6.27
C VAL A 204 -8.93 1.21 -6.96
N ASP A 205 -10.08 1.20 -6.27
CA ASP A 205 -11.33 0.62 -6.78
C ASP A 205 -11.75 1.17 -8.17
N SER A 206 -11.48 2.43 -8.45
CA SER A 206 -11.83 3.05 -9.74
C SER A 206 -11.18 2.33 -10.93
N PHE A 207 -9.99 1.74 -10.76
CA PHE A 207 -9.36 0.95 -11.81
C PHE A 207 -10.09 -0.37 -12.05
N VAL A 208 -10.67 -0.96 -11.01
CA VAL A 208 -11.50 -2.15 -11.15
C VAL A 208 -12.76 -1.80 -11.94
N ASP A 209 -13.43 -0.67 -11.62
CA ASP A 209 -14.60 -0.19 -12.36
C ASP A 209 -14.29 0.02 -13.86
N MET A 210 -13.17 0.68 -14.16
CA MET A 210 -12.74 0.91 -15.55
C MET A 210 -12.38 -0.38 -16.28
N TYR A 211 -11.77 -1.36 -15.59
CA TYR A 211 -11.44 -2.65 -16.17
C TYR A 211 -12.69 -3.45 -16.49
N GLU A 212 -13.64 -3.54 -15.55
CA GLU A 212 -14.93 -4.22 -15.71
C GLU A 212 -15.78 -3.57 -16.82
N ALA A 213 -15.69 -2.24 -16.97
CA ALA A 213 -16.31 -1.50 -18.07
C ALA A 213 -15.60 -1.70 -19.43
N GLY A 214 -14.48 -2.41 -19.47
CA GLY A 214 -13.72 -2.67 -20.70
C GLY A 214 -12.89 -1.49 -21.20
N ARG A 215 -12.62 -0.50 -20.36
CA ARG A 215 -11.81 0.69 -20.72
C ARG A 215 -10.33 0.40 -20.65
N ILE A 216 -9.91 -0.45 -19.71
CA ILE A 216 -8.51 -0.83 -19.48
C ILE A 216 -8.23 -2.17 -20.18
N THR A 217 -7.29 -2.15 -21.10
CA THR A 217 -6.74 -3.36 -21.74
C THR A 217 -5.22 -3.45 -21.58
N GLY A 218 -4.55 -2.31 -21.38
CA GLY A 218 -3.09 -2.22 -21.32
C GLY A 218 -2.37 -2.61 -22.61
N ARG A 219 -3.09 -2.82 -23.74
CA ARG A 219 -2.51 -3.32 -25.01
C ARG A 219 -1.51 -2.35 -25.63
N ARG A 220 -1.66 -1.04 -25.38
CA ARG A 220 -0.79 0.00 -25.93
C ARG A 220 0.40 0.33 -25.02
N LYS A 221 0.48 -0.25 -23.81
CA LYS A 221 1.64 -0.07 -22.91
C LYS A 221 2.91 -0.64 -23.56
N GLN A 222 4.03 0.03 -23.33
CA GLN A 222 5.35 -0.44 -23.74
C GLN A 222 5.94 -1.41 -22.70
N LEU A 223 5.84 -1.05 -21.42
CA LEU A 223 6.24 -1.90 -20.29
C LEU A 223 5.00 -2.55 -19.68
N ASP A 224 5.13 -3.76 -19.17
CA ASP A 224 4.06 -4.53 -18.53
C ASP A 224 2.78 -4.57 -19.36
N LYS A 225 2.95 -4.91 -20.63
CA LYS A 225 1.84 -4.94 -21.60
C LYS A 225 0.72 -5.83 -21.09
N CYS A 226 -0.52 -5.32 -21.17
CA CYS A 226 -1.73 -5.96 -20.68
C CYS A 226 -1.80 -6.15 -19.16
N LYS A 227 -0.96 -5.45 -18.39
CA LYS A 227 -0.99 -5.47 -16.93
C LYS A 227 -1.19 -4.07 -16.34
N MET A 228 -1.90 -4.00 -15.25
CA MET A 228 -1.96 -2.83 -14.39
C MET A 228 -0.78 -2.88 -13.43
N ALA A 229 0.23 -2.02 -13.66
CA ALA A 229 1.41 -1.93 -12.83
C ALA A 229 1.18 -0.94 -11.67
N TYR A 230 1.55 -1.35 -10.46
CA TYR A 230 1.37 -0.55 -9.24
C TYR A 230 2.38 -0.97 -8.17
N THR A 231 2.58 -0.14 -7.12
CA THR A 231 3.51 -0.46 -6.04
C THR A 231 2.81 -0.81 -4.72
N PHE A 232 1.59 -0.31 -4.50
CA PHE A 232 0.70 -0.76 -3.42
C PHE A 232 -0.77 -0.53 -3.81
N ALA A 233 -1.67 -1.17 -3.07
CA ALA A 233 -3.11 -1.07 -3.33
C ALA A 233 -3.87 -0.83 -2.02
N MET A 234 -4.83 0.08 -2.07
CA MET A 234 -5.74 0.34 -0.95
C MET A 234 -7.11 0.75 -1.47
N GLY A 235 -8.15 0.09 -1.03
CA GLY A 235 -9.52 0.32 -1.46
C GLY A 235 -10.52 -0.43 -0.61
N THR A 236 -11.51 -1.03 -1.25
CA THR A 236 -12.53 -1.86 -0.61
C THR A 236 -12.28 -3.35 -0.86
N ASN A 237 -13.14 -4.20 -0.32
CA ASN A 237 -13.10 -5.65 -0.63
C ASN A 237 -13.25 -5.94 -2.13
N LYS A 238 -13.86 -5.05 -2.90
CA LYS A 238 -13.94 -5.18 -4.36
C LYS A 238 -12.53 -5.21 -4.97
N LEU A 239 -11.68 -4.27 -4.60
CA LEU A 239 -10.29 -4.22 -5.05
C LEU A 239 -9.51 -5.45 -4.58
N TYR A 240 -9.61 -5.82 -3.30
CA TYR A 240 -8.83 -6.94 -2.76
C TYR A 240 -9.20 -8.26 -3.42
N ASN A 241 -10.49 -8.52 -3.64
CA ASN A 241 -10.96 -9.70 -4.37
C ASN A 241 -10.53 -9.69 -5.84
N PHE A 242 -10.45 -8.50 -6.46
CA PHE A 242 -9.98 -8.36 -7.83
C PHE A 242 -8.49 -8.64 -7.97
N LEU A 243 -7.69 -8.28 -6.96
CA LEU A 243 -6.24 -8.47 -6.95
C LEU A 243 -5.83 -9.93 -6.73
N ASP A 244 -6.64 -10.71 -6.00
CA ASP A 244 -6.28 -12.05 -5.57
C ASP A 244 -6.02 -12.99 -6.75
N GLY A 245 -4.76 -13.37 -6.94
CA GLY A 245 -4.29 -14.23 -8.02
C GLY A 245 -4.52 -13.67 -9.43
N ASN A 246 -4.75 -12.36 -9.61
CA ASN A 246 -5.13 -11.78 -10.90
C ASN A 246 -3.92 -11.49 -11.80
N PRO A 247 -3.76 -12.22 -12.93
CA PRO A 247 -2.63 -11.99 -13.85
C PRO A 247 -2.71 -10.69 -14.65
N ALA A 248 -3.84 -9.97 -14.64
CA ALA A 248 -3.96 -8.64 -15.24
C ALA A 248 -3.29 -7.54 -14.39
N CYS A 249 -2.83 -7.89 -13.19
CA CYS A 249 -2.16 -6.99 -12.25
C CYS A 249 -0.68 -7.33 -12.12
N ALA A 250 0.15 -6.34 -11.80
CA ALA A 250 1.56 -6.54 -11.49
C ALA A 250 2.01 -5.53 -10.43
N ILE A 251 2.30 -6.02 -9.23
CA ILE A 251 2.84 -5.22 -8.12
C ILE A 251 4.37 -5.17 -8.19
N TYR A 252 4.97 -4.00 -7.87
CA TYR A 252 6.40 -3.73 -7.89
C TYR A 252 6.87 -3.02 -6.63
#